data_b283522a195079252c69bd13c6e9d38c
#
_entry.id   b283522a195079252c69bd13c6e9d38c
#
_cell.length_a   1.000
_cell.length_b   1.000
_cell.length_c   1.000
_cell.angle_alpha   90.00
_cell.angle_beta   90.00
_cell.angle_gamma   90.00
#
_symmetry.space_group_name_H-M   'P 1'
#
loop_
_entity.id
_entity.type
_entity.pdbx_description
1 polymer ?
#
loop_
_entity_poly.entity_id
_entity_poly.type
_entity_poly.pdbx_seq_one_letter_code
_entity_poly.pdbx_strand_id
1 'polypeptide(L)'
;MLSIVKKYNLLFVLAFALIFNSCEKEILTEVAVLKPEGTNHLYLESNPTGATIYLDGRNTGIYTPDTLDWLSDGKHTITIKHEFFIDTTVTINLGSSYSSKLMIDHYLNPGHMGTLICNSVPLGANIFIDGQPTLYKTPHTFSGYNPSKVKVKMTYPMHRADSTIVKLIGGTRQTAYIFLDDTTKGLFYTTTNSPIPTENTYTVAVDSSNVKWIGTEGQGIIRYDGKKWSVLNKDNTPMSSNIVKSLFVDKTNRLWIGLENGLFLYNGTTFINYSSQVNSKYITSITSDNNGTIWIGAFGGLFKYDGKTWQTYTKANSGLHDDLIYSLAVDKQNNIWVGTNGSGISVFDGVLWRKWDMTNMGIGNKIGDIIHSIVCDQDGMIWAAHMREELQMGAIKSEGGLSRFNGTKWSIVSVPQISTQYIQSLHVDRNNSKWIATKYGLGRFDKTNAASIFTKVNAKLQSSFTTASALDKTGDLYITTLGGGLSKFRKGSF
;
A
#
# COMPACT_ATOMS: atom_id res chain seq x y z
N MET A 1 -62.22 9.76 -3.05
CA MET A 1 -61.08 9.73 -2.14
C MET A 1 -60.35 8.34 -2.10
N LEU A 2 -60.79 7.35 -2.87
CA LEU A 2 -60.17 6.01 -2.90
C LEU A 2 -59.23 5.76 -4.09
N SER A 3 -59.03 6.72 -4.99
CA SER A 3 -58.19 6.57 -6.19
C SER A 3 -56.75 7.15 -6.05
N ILE A 4 -56.48 7.88 -4.99
CA ILE A 4 -55.20 8.55 -4.77
C ILE A 4 -54.22 7.67 -3.94
N VAL A 5 -54.73 6.75 -3.11
CA VAL A 5 -53.90 5.90 -2.23
C VAL A 5 -53.20 4.80 -3.01
N LYS A 6 -53.71 4.39 -4.18
CA LYS A 6 -53.05 3.32 -4.99
C LYS A 6 -51.85 3.81 -5.82
N LYS A 7 -51.67 5.13 -5.98
CA LYS A 7 -50.57 5.69 -6.80
C LYS A 7 -49.29 5.95 -5.98
N TYR A 8 -49.44 6.10 -4.67
CA TYR A 8 -48.26 6.36 -3.78
C TYR A 8 -47.57 5.09 -3.28
N ASN A 9 -48.29 3.97 -3.20
CA ASN A 9 -47.68 2.71 -2.81
C ASN A 9 -46.77 2.10 -3.90
N LEU A 10 -46.97 2.47 -5.18
CA LEU A 10 -46.10 1.97 -6.26
C LEU A 10 -44.80 2.79 -6.41
N LEU A 11 -44.80 4.07 -6.00
CA LEU A 11 -43.58 4.90 -6.00
C LEU A 11 -42.65 4.61 -4.81
N PHE A 12 -43.20 4.17 -3.67
CA PHE A 12 -42.39 3.83 -2.50
C PHE A 12 -41.66 2.47 -2.65
N VAL A 13 -42.21 1.55 -3.40
CA VAL A 13 -41.56 0.25 -3.71
C VAL A 13 -40.45 0.44 -4.76
N LEU A 14 -40.59 1.40 -5.69
CA LEU A 14 -39.54 1.69 -6.68
C LEU A 14 -38.41 2.56 -6.11
N ALA A 15 -38.67 3.41 -5.09
CA ALA A 15 -37.63 4.21 -4.45
C ALA A 15 -36.76 3.37 -3.47
N PHE A 16 -37.29 2.28 -2.90
CA PHE A 16 -36.52 1.36 -2.05
C PHE A 16 -35.62 0.40 -2.86
N ALA A 17 -35.97 0.17 -4.14
CA ALA A 17 -35.16 -0.69 -5.02
C ALA A 17 -33.91 0.00 -5.60
N LEU A 18 -33.77 1.33 -5.44
CA LEU A 18 -32.62 2.09 -5.98
C LEU A 18 -31.56 2.46 -4.94
N ILE A 19 -31.76 2.14 -3.66
CA ILE A 19 -30.80 2.46 -2.57
C ILE A 19 -29.92 1.25 -2.18
N PHE A 20 -30.21 0.04 -2.69
CA PHE A 20 -29.42 -1.18 -2.38
C PHE A 20 -28.61 -1.71 -3.56
N ASN A 21 -28.02 -0.85 -4.37
CA ASN A 21 -27.18 -1.26 -5.49
C ASN A 21 -25.68 -1.13 -5.19
N SER A 22 -25.24 -1.48 -3.96
CA SER A 22 -23.83 -1.66 -3.64
C SER A 22 -23.62 -2.57 -2.42
N CYS A 23 -24.21 -3.76 -2.46
CA CYS A 23 -23.77 -4.89 -1.64
C CYS A 23 -24.08 -6.13 -2.44
N GLU A 24 -23.20 -7.13 -2.35
CA GLU A 24 -23.32 -8.44 -3.00
C GLU A 24 -24.78 -8.85 -3.10
N LYS A 25 -25.22 -9.22 -4.32
CA LYS A 25 -26.52 -9.84 -4.52
C LYS A 25 -26.56 -11.12 -3.69
N GLU A 26 -27.00 -11.06 -2.44
CA GLU A 26 -27.71 -12.18 -1.86
C GLU A 26 -28.96 -12.35 -2.73
N ILE A 27 -28.88 -13.28 -3.64
CA ILE A 27 -30.08 -13.79 -4.31
C ILE A 27 -30.88 -14.43 -3.19
N LEU A 28 -31.86 -13.71 -2.67
CA LEU A 28 -32.91 -14.32 -1.87
C LEU A 28 -33.57 -15.37 -2.78
N THR A 29 -33.09 -16.61 -2.70
CA THR A 29 -33.76 -17.74 -3.32
C THR A 29 -35.10 -17.88 -2.62
N GLU A 30 -36.19 -17.63 -3.31
CA GLU A 30 -37.53 -17.88 -2.80
C GLU A 30 -37.57 -19.31 -2.26
N VAL A 31 -37.91 -19.46 -0.98
CA VAL A 31 -38.15 -20.76 -0.38
C VAL A 31 -39.48 -21.28 -0.93
N ALA A 32 -39.45 -22.33 -1.64
CA ALA A 32 -40.66 -22.93 -2.18
C ALA A 32 -41.51 -23.55 -1.04
N VAL A 33 -42.72 -23.10 -0.90
CA VAL A 33 -43.69 -23.78 -0.02
C VAL A 33 -44.06 -25.10 -0.72
N LEU A 34 -43.64 -26.20 -0.14
CA LEU A 34 -43.99 -27.55 -0.64
C LEU A 34 -45.51 -27.76 -0.42
N LYS A 35 -46.24 -27.93 -1.52
CA LYS A 35 -47.66 -28.32 -1.47
C LYS A 35 -47.77 -29.86 -1.41
N PRO A 36 -48.71 -30.40 -0.65
CA PRO A 36 -48.95 -31.82 -0.66
C PRO A 36 -49.39 -32.27 -2.06
N GLU A 37 -48.52 -33.02 -2.78
CA GLU A 37 -48.78 -33.46 -4.15
C GLU A 37 -48.90 -35.00 -4.25
N GLY A 38 -48.53 -35.76 -3.18
CA GLY A 38 -48.49 -37.22 -3.19
C GLY A 38 -48.48 -37.82 -1.79
N THR A 39 -48.09 -39.10 -1.73
CA THR A 39 -48.05 -39.90 -0.49
C THR A 39 -46.66 -40.41 -0.15
N ASN A 40 -45.62 -39.92 -0.86
CA ASN A 40 -44.25 -40.41 -0.67
C ASN A 40 -43.52 -39.58 0.39
N HIS A 41 -42.62 -40.22 1.11
CA HIS A 41 -41.80 -39.63 2.15
C HIS A 41 -40.32 -39.96 1.89
N LEU A 42 -39.45 -38.98 1.89
CA LEU A 42 -38.01 -39.15 1.68
C LEU A 42 -37.22 -38.53 2.82
N TYR A 43 -36.62 -39.36 3.65
CA TYR A 43 -35.68 -38.91 4.66
C TYR A 43 -34.32 -38.66 4.01
N LEU A 44 -33.79 -37.45 4.21
CA LEU A 44 -32.53 -37.01 3.64
C LEU A 44 -31.53 -36.75 4.75
N GLU A 45 -30.35 -37.32 4.62
CA GLU A 45 -29.22 -37.14 5.53
C GLU A 45 -27.99 -36.78 4.71
N SER A 46 -27.14 -35.91 5.22
CA SER A 46 -25.85 -35.61 4.64
C SER A 46 -24.74 -35.66 5.67
N ASN A 47 -23.53 -35.92 5.21
CA ASN A 47 -22.32 -35.81 5.98
C ASN A 47 -21.35 -34.83 5.26
N PRO A 48 -21.07 -33.62 5.80
CA PRO A 48 -21.62 -33.09 7.08
C PRO A 48 -23.11 -32.77 7.00
N THR A 49 -23.75 -32.68 8.16
CA THR A 49 -25.16 -32.28 8.31
C THR A 49 -25.34 -30.77 8.10
N GLY A 50 -26.59 -30.32 7.97
CA GLY A 50 -26.93 -28.90 7.82
C GLY A 50 -26.87 -28.40 6.39
N ALA A 51 -26.85 -29.29 5.41
CA ALA A 51 -26.92 -28.92 4.00
C ALA A 51 -28.36 -28.53 3.61
N THR A 52 -28.51 -27.48 2.81
CA THR A 52 -29.81 -27.03 2.29
C THR A 52 -30.31 -28.01 1.23
N ILE A 53 -31.57 -28.37 1.33
CA ILE A 53 -32.24 -29.29 0.41
C ILE A 53 -32.98 -28.51 -0.67
N TYR A 54 -32.73 -28.86 -1.93
CA TYR A 54 -33.48 -28.39 -3.09
C TYR A 54 -34.22 -29.59 -3.73
N LEU A 55 -35.51 -29.39 -3.99
CA LEU A 55 -36.37 -30.34 -4.70
C LEU A 55 -36.70 -29.75 -6.10
N ASP A 56 -36.40 -30.49 -7.14
CA ASP A 56 -36.67 -30.12 -8.54
C ASP A 56 -36.21 -28.70 -8.88
N GLY A 57 -35.01 -28.33 -8.37
CA GLY A 57 -34.38 -27.03 -8.54
C GLY A 57 -34.88 -25.92 -7.64
N ARG A 58 -35.87 -26.16 -6.75
CA ARG A 58 -36.46 -25.21 -5.85
C ARG A 58 -35.91 -25.38 -4.43
N ASN A 59 -35.54 -24.29 -3.76
CA ASN A 59 -35.13 -24.34 -2.36
C ASN A 59 -36.34 -24.67 -1.47
N THR A 60 -36.22 -25.73 -0.69
CA THR A 60 -37.30 -26.19 0.22
C THR A 60 -37.34 -25.45 1.54
N GLY A 61 -36.26 -24.75 1.89
CA GLY A 61 -36.08 -24.17 3.24
C GLY A 61 -35.74 -25.20 4.32
N ILE A 62 -35.54 -26.46 3.96
CA ILE A 62 -35.27 -27.60 4.84
C ILE A 62 -33.77 -27.92 4.79
N TYR A 63 -33.21 -28.39 5.91
CA TYR A 63 -31.79 -28.74 6.05
C TYR A 63 -31.64 -30.19 6.48
N THR A 64 -30.60 -30.87 6.01
CA THR A 64 -30.28 -32.22 6.46
C THR A 64 -29.81 -32.28 7.92
N PRO A 65 -30.21 -33.34 8.70
CA PRO A 65 -31.13 -34.41 8.36
C PRO A 65 -32.60 -33.97 8.52
N ASP A 66 -33.42 -34.25 7.52
CA ASP A 66 -34.87 -33.99 7.61
C ASP A 66 -35.62 -34.81 6.56
N THR A 67 -36.98 -34.78 6.61
CA THR A 67 -37.86 -35.53 5.68
C THR A 67 -38.57 -34.56 4.73
N LEU A 68 -38.55 -34.89 3.44
CA LEU A 68 -39.46 -34.33 2.46
C LEU A 68 -40.72 -35.18 2.42
N ASP A 69 -41.85 -34.61 2.83
CA ASP A 69 -43.14 -35.27 2.90
C ASP A 69 -44.00 -34.92 1.69
N TRP A 70 -44.97 -35.79 1.41
CA TRP A 70 -46.04 -35.57 0.40
C TRP A 70 -45.53 -35.39 -1.02
N LEU A 71 -44.48 -36.10 -1.39
CA LEU A 71 -43.91 -36.05 -2.73
C LEU A 71 -44.83 -36.81 -3.72
N SER A 72 -44.96 -36.30 -4.93
CA SER A 72 -45.69 -36.97 -6.05
C SER A 72 -44.99 -38.24 -6.53
N ASP A 73 -45.70 -39.07 -7.21
CA ASP A 73 -45.10 -40.20 -7.95
C ASP A 73 -44.29 -39.69 -9.12
N GLY A 74 -43.21 -40.36 -9.45
CA GLY A 74 -42.39 -40.05 -10.60
C GLY A 74 -40.97 -39.68 -10.29
N LYS A 75 -40.34 -38.99 -11.23
CA LYS A 75 -38.94 -38.65 -11.19
C LYS A 75 -38.74 -37.28 -10.53
N HIS A 76 -37.92 -37.26 -9.47
CA HIS A 76 -37.52 -36.04 -8.77
C HIS A 76 -36.03 -35.89 -8.75
N THR A 77 -35.57 -34.63 -8.73
CA THR A 77 -34.18 -34.27 -8.54
C THR A 77 -33.97 -33.65 -7.16
N ILE A 78 -33.08 -34.24 -6.38
CA ILE A 78 -32.68 -33.73 -5.05
C ILE A 78 -31.29 -33.13 -5.19
N THR A 79 -31.15 -31.84 -4.90
CA THR A 79 -29.84 -31.18 -4.81
C THR A 79 -29.56 -30.78 -3.39
N ILE A 80 -28.44 -31.21 -2.87
CA ILE A 80 -27.93 -30.89 -1.54
C ILE A 80 -26.81 -29.83 -1.67
N LYS A 81 -26.96 -28.70 -0.98
CA LYS A 81 -25.99 -27.60 -1.00
C LYS A 81 -25.43 -27.37 0.39
N HIS A 82 -24.10 -27.39 0.52
CA HIS A 82 -23.38 -27.11 1.74
C HIS A 82 -22.29 -26.05 1.52
N GLU A 83 -22.07 -25.17 2.50
CA GLU A 83 -21.17 -23.98 2.40
C GLU A 83 -19.78 -24.28 1.85
N PHE A 84 -19.26 -25.47 2.14
CA PHE A 84 -17.88 -25.85 1.78
C PHE A 84 -17.78 -26.89 0.67
N PHE A 85 -18.88 -27.46 0.21
CA PHE A 85 -18.88 -28.57 -0.75
C PHE A 85 -19.51 -28.19 -2.08
N ILE A 86 -19.18 -28.93 -3.12
CA ILE A 86 -19.85 -28.82 -4.42
C ILE A 86 -21.28 -29.33 -4.28
N ASP A 87 -22.24 -28.66 -4.93
CA ASP A 87 -23.62 -29.10 -4.99
C ASP A 87 -23.72 -30.53 -5.51
N THR A 88 -24.41 -31.40 -4.80
CA THR A 88 -24.64 -32.79 -5.21
C THR A 88 -26.07 -32.98 -5.59
N THR A 89 -26.30 -33.41 -6.82
CA THR A 89 -27.63 -33.69 -7.34
C THR A 89 -27.81 -35.18 -7.60
N VAL A 90 -28.89 -35.74 -7.04
CA VAL A 90 -29.31 -37.13 -7.21
C VAL A 90 -30.71 -37.16 -7.82
N THR A 91 -30.92 -38.02 -8.79
CA THR A 91 -32.26 -38.28 -9.34
C THR A 91 -32.85 -39.56 -8.73
N ILE A 92 -34.03 -39.46 -8.20
CA ILE A 92 -34.78 -40.56 -7.63
C ILE A 92 -36.08 -40.74 -8.40
N ASN A 93 -36.63 -41.95 -8.36
CA ASN A 93 -37.94 -42.25 -8.93
C ASN A 93 -38.83 -42.82 -7.85
N LEU A 94 -39.89 -42.09 -7.51
CA LEU A 94 -40.81 -42.42 -6.44
C LEU A 94 -42.04 -43.14 -7.04
N GLY A 95 -42.46 -44.25 -6.42
CA GLY A 95 -43.73 -44.93 -6.72
C GLY A 95 -44.73 -44.71 -5.61
N SER A 96 -45.95 -45.17 -5.77
CA SER A 96 -47.03 -44.95 -4.82
C SER A 96 -46.68 -45.43 -3.41
N SER A 97 -46.82 -44.53 -2.44
CA SER A 97 -46.55 -44.77 -0.99
C SER A 97 -45.09 -45.17 -0.69
N TYR A 98 -44.14 -44.55 -1.35
CA TYR A 98 -42.71 -44.79 -1.13
C TYR A 98 -42.22 -44.07 0.13
N SER A 99 -41.54 -44.81 1.00
CA SER A 99 -40.81 -44.28 2.15
C SER A 99 -39.40 -44.81 2.09
N SER A 100 -38.42 -43.90 2.02
CA SER A 100 -37.01 -44.27 1.86
C SER A 100 -36.08 -43.27 2.55
N LYS A 101 -34.83 -43.69 2.70
CA LYS A 101 -33.72 -42.88 3.19
C LYS A 101 -32.69 -42.71 2.07
N LEU A 102 -32.30 -41.46 1.85
CA LEU A 102 -31.14 -41.08 1.02
C LEU A 102 -30.08 -40.43 1.87
N MET A 103 -28.87 -40.99 1.88
CA MET A 103 -27.72 -40.44 2.54
C MET A 103 -26.70 -39.98 1.51
N ILE A 104 -26.20 -38.74 1.65
CA ILE A 104 -25.16 -38.16 0.80
C ILE A 104 -23.97 -37.85 1.67
N ASP A 105 -22.89 -38.61 1.52
CA ASP A 105 -21.63 -38.35 2.20
C ASP A 105 -20.68 -37.62 1.25
N HIS A 106 -20.46 -36.33 1.52
CA HIS A 106 -19.61 -35.50 0.71
C HIS A 106 -18.13 -35.88 0.84
N TYR A 107 -17.71 -36.46 1.97
CA TYR A 107 -16.32 -36.85 2.19
C TYR A 107 -15.92 -38.11 1.41
N LEU A 108 -16.85 -38.91 0.98
CA LEU A 108 -16.60 -40.09 0.14
C LEU A 108 -16.39 -39.78 -1.35
N ASN A 109 -16.67 -38.53 -1.76
CA ASN A 109 -16.44 -38.11 -3.15
C ASN A 109 -15.12 -37.36 -3.27
N PRO A 110 -14.08 -37.92 -3.92
CA PRO A 110 -12.78 -37.24 -4.09
C PRO A 110 -12.89 -35.90 -4.81
N GLY A 111 -13.89 -35.73 -5.70
CA GLY A 111 -14.14 -34.45 -6.38
C GLY A 111 -14.63 -33.32 -5.43
N HIS A 112 -15.12 -33.69 -4.25
CA HIS A 112 -15.54 -32.72 -3.21
C HIS A 112 -14.41 -32.30 -2.29
N MET A 113 -13.20 -32.85 -2.43
CA MET A 113 -12.04 -32.46 -1.64
C MET A 113 -11.40 -31.21 -2.20
N GLY A 114 -10.91 -30.35 -1.33
CA GLY A 114 -10.19 -29.13 -1.68
C GLY A 114 -8.70 -29.36 -1.89
N THR A 115 -8.04 -28.39 -2.53
CA THR A 115 -6.59 -28.34 -2.63
C THR A 115 -6.08 -27.09 -1.92
N LEU A 116 -5.27 -27.26 -0.88
CA LEU A 116 -4.64 -26.18 -0.13
C LEU A 116 -3.18 -26.01 -0.60
N ILE A 117 -2.85 -24.85 -1.14
CA ILE A 117 -1.49 -24.48 -1.53
C ILE A 117 -0.90 -23.61 -0.44
N CYS A 118 0.25 -23.98 0.10
CA CYS A 118 0.95 -23.24 1.13
C CYS A 118 2.26 -22.65 0.58
N ASN A 119 2.34 -21.32 0.55
CA ASN A 119 3.52 -20.58 0.12
C ASN A 119 3.96 -19.56 1.18
N SER A 120 5.26 -19.29 1.26
CA SER A 120 5.81 -18.27 2.14
C SER A 120 7.01 -17.56 1.53
N VAL A 121 7.32 -16.42 2.10
CA VAL A 121 8.60 -15.75 1.94
C VAL A 121 9.21 -15.61 3.34
N PRO A 122 10.41 -16.17 3.56
CA PRO A 122 11.21 -17.03 2.66
C PRO A 122 10.57 -18.41 2.42
N LEU A 123 10.99 -19.08 1.36
CA LEU A 123 10.63 -20.47 1.07
C LEU A 123 11.25 -21.41 2.12
N GLY A 124 10.66 -22.60 2.27
CA GLY A 124 11.15 -23.62 3.22
C GLY A 124 10.62 -23.42 4.65
N ALA A 125 9.59 -22.59 4.86
CA ALA A 125 8.94 -22.45 6.16
C ALA A 125 8.20 -23.73 6.55
N ASN A 126 8.26 -24.11 7.82
CA ASN A 126 7.47 -25.20 8.38
C ASN A 126 5.99 -24.81 8.39
N ILE A 127 5.13 -25.73 8.00
CA ILE A 127 3.69 -25.54 7.87
C ILE A 127 2.97 -26.19 9.07
N PHE A 128 2.05 -25.43 9.68
CA PHE A 128 1.13 -25.91 10.71
C PHE A 128 -0.30 -25.68 10.21
N ILE A 129 -1.15 -26.66 10.38
CA ILE A 129 -2.57 -26.58 10.04
C ILE A 129 -3.40 -26.82 11.29
N ASP A 130 -4.28 -25.87 11.62
CA ASP A 130 -5.11 -25.88 12.81
C ASP A 130 -4.32 -26.14 14.12
N GLY A 131 -3.11 -25.58 14.16
CA GLY A 131 -2.20 -25.70 15.31
C GLY A 131 -1.32 -26.96 15.29
N GLN A 132 -1.62 -27.93 14.43
CA GLN A 132 -0.83 -29.18 14.32
C GLN A 132 0.31 -29.00 13.32
N PRO A 133 1.55 -29.46 13.67
CA PRO A 133 2.67 -29.44 12.76
C PRO A 133 2.45 -30.42 11.62
N THR A 134 2.79 -30.01 10.40
CA THR A 134 2.91 -30.93 9.27
C THR A 134 4.39 -31.32 9.08
N LEU A 135 4.65 -32.38 8.32
CA LEU A 135 6.03 -32.76 7.95
C LEU A 135 6.56 -31.96 6.77
N TYR A 136 5.75 -31.04 6.24
CA TYR A 136 6.01 -30.34 4.99
C TYR A 136 6.49 -28.91 5.22
N LYS A 137 7.21 -28.41 4.22
CA LYS A 137 7.69 -27.02 4.14
C LYS A 137 7.18 -26.35 2.88
N THR A 138 7.09 -25.02 2.91
CA THR A 138 6.71 -24.23 1.74
C THR A 138 7.77 -24.25 0.63
N PRO A 139 7.39 -24.26 -0.67
CA PRO A 139 6.03 -24.41 -1.17
C PRO A 139 5.53 -25.84 -1.04
N HIS A 140 4.28 -26.03 -0.65
CA HIS A 140 3.67 -27.38 -0.60
C HIS A 140 2.20 -27.30 -0.97
N THR A 141 1.69 -28.40 -1.58
CA THR A 141 0.31 -28.55 -1.97
C THR A 141 -0.29 -29.78 -1.28
N PHE A 142 -1.33 -29.56 -0.50
CA PHE A 142 -2.14 -30.61 0.11
C PHE A 142 -3.35 -30.86 -0.77
N SER A 143 -3.39 -32.00 -1.45
CA SER A 143 -4.53 -32.44 -2.25
C SER A 143 -5.43 -33.36 -1.43
N GLY A 144 -6.73 -33.38 -1.74
CA GLY A 144 -7.68 -34.20 -1.02
C GLY A 144 -7.94 -33.76 0.41
N TYR A 145 -7.83 -32.46 0.69
CA TYR A 145 -8.05 -31.91 2.01
C TYR A 145 -9.55 -31.65 2.26
N ASN A 146 -9.98 -31.91 3.48
CA ASN A 146 -11.40 -31.71 3.86
C ASN A 146 -11.79 -30.23 3.74
N PRO A 147 -12.86 -29.90 3.02
CA PRO A 147 -13.35 -28.53 2.92
C PRO A 147 -13.78 -27.99 4.28
N SER A 148 -13.24 -26.82 4.64
CA SER A 148 -13.46 -26.16 5.94
C SER A 148 -12.80 -24.80 5.99
N LYS A 149 -12.96 -24.08 7.11
CA LYS A 149 -12.07 -22.95 7.48
C LYS A 149 -10.81 -23.50 8.13
N VAL A 150 -9.68 -23.34 7.45
CA VAL A 150 -8.39 -23.89 7.86
C VAL A 150 -7.48 -22.76 8.32
N LYS A 151 -6.93 -22.84 9.54
CA LYS A 151 -5.91 -21.90 10.02
C LYS A 151 -4.52 -22.41 9.65
N VAL A 152 -3.87 -21.75 8.71
CA VAL A 152 -2.49 -22.06 8.31
C VAL A 152 -1.55 -21.14 9.04
N LYS A 153 -0.60 -21.69 9.81
CA LYS A 153 0.52 -20.97 10.44
C LYS A 153 1.82 -21.44 9.82
N MET A 154 2.74 -20.51 9.60
CA MET A 154 4.08 -20.82 9.09
C MET A 154 5.17 -20.29 10.01
N THR A 155 6.27 -21.03 10.11
CA THR A 155 7.45 -20.67 10.91
C THR A 155 8.71 -20.90 10.12
N TYR A 156 9.68 -19.99 10.26
CA TYR A 156 11.00 -20.13 9.66
C TYR A 156 12.06 -19.67 10.67
N PRO A 157 13.26 -20.30 10.70
CA PRO A 157 14.32 -19.87 11.61
C PRO A 157 14.61 -18.38 11.47
N MET A 158 14.79 -17.69 12.59
CA MET A 158 15.07 -16.24 12.66
C MET A 158 13.97 -15.34 12.06
N HIS A 159 12.73 -15.85 11.93
CA HIS A 159 11.57 -15.08 11.46
C HIS A 159 10.44 -15.17 12.46
N ARG A 160 9.62 -14.12 12.52
CA ARG A 160 8.39 -14.13 13.32
C ARG A 160 7.36 -15.04 12.64
N ALA A 161 6.83 -15.99 13.41
CA ALA A 161 5.74 -16.83 12.94
C ALA A 161 4.49 -15.99 12.61
N ASP A 162 3.79 -16.33 11.55
CA ASP A 162 2.52 -15.69 11.19
C ASP A 162 1.50 -16.73 10.70
N SER A 163 0.21 -16.35 10.65
CA SER A 163 -0.88 -17.25 10.29
C SER A 163 -1.99 -16.55 9.51
N THR A 164 -2.68 -17.30 8.66
CA THR A 164 -3.86 -16.87 7.93
C THR A 164 -4.97 -17.90 8.03
N ILE A 165 -6.22 -17.49 7.80
CA ILE A 165 -7.37 -18.41 7.70
C ILE A 165 -7.75 -18.51 6.23
N VAL A 166 -7.82 -19.74 5.72
CA VAL A 166 -8.23 -20.04 4.36
C VAL A 166 -9.60 -20.72 4.40
N LYS A 167 -10.56 -20.22 3.63
CA LYS A 167 -11.83 -20.91 3.37
C LYS A 167 -11.59 -21.90 2.23
N LEU A 168 -11.41 -23.17 2.57
CA LEU A 168 -11.18 -24.25 1.60
C LEU A 168 -12.50 -24.79 1.13
N ILE A 169 -12.79 -24.65 -0.16
CA ILE A 169 -14.02 -25.11 -0.82
C ILE A 169 -13.68 -26.35 -1.63
N GLY A 170 -14.54 -27.34 -1.56
CA GLY A 170 -14.42 -28.59 -2.31
C GLY A 170 -14.28 -28.36 -3.82
N GLY A 171 -13.46 -29.17 -4.46
CA GLY A 171 -13.16 -29.05 -5.88
C GLY A 171 -12.34 -27.84 -6.29
N THR A 172 -11.97 -26.94 -5.36
CA THR A 172 -11.21 -25.73 -5.66
C THR A 172 -9.80 -25.77 -5.11
N ARG A 173 -8.95 -24.86 -5.65
CA ARG A 173 -7.59 -24.63 -5.17
C ARG A 173 -7.55 -23.30 -4.43
N GLN A 174 -7.09 -23.31 -3.16
CA GLN A 174 -6.96 -22.12 -2.33
C GLN A 174 -5.53 -21.99 -1.86
N THR A 175 -5.03 -20.75 -1.77
CA THR A 175 -3.63 -20.48 -1.42
C THR A 175 -3.53 -19.74 -0.09
N ALA A 176 -2.77 -20.31 0.85
CA ALA A 176 -2.21 -19.61 2.00
C ALA A 176 -0.85 -19.05 1.61
N TYR A 177 -0.74 -17.74 1.48
CA TYR A 177 0.52 -17.06 1.20
C TYR A 177 0.90 -16.20 2.41
N ILE A 178 2.06 -16.47 3.04
CA ILE A 178 2.49 -15.80 4.27
C ILE A 178 3.90 -15.22 4.10
N PHE A 179 4.03 -13.91 4.35
CA PHE A 179 5.33 -13.28 4.51
C PHE A 179 5.75 -13.36 5.98
N LEU A 180 6.88 -14.01 6.24
CA LEU A 180 7.43 -14.13 7.57
C LEU A 180 8.46 -13.02 7.78
N ASP A 181 8.21 -12.17 8.75
CA ASP A 181 9.11 -11.09 9.14
C ASP A 181 10.44 -11.63 9.62
N ASP A 182 11.53 -11.28 8.94
CA ASP A 182 12.89 -11.59 9.36
C ASP A 182 13.18 -10.95 10.73
N THR A 183 13.68 -11.73 11.67
CA THR A 183 14.15 -11.24 12.97
C THR A 183 15.61 -10.84 12.96
N THR A 184 16.31 -11.01 11.85
CA THR A 184 17.66 -10.48 11.61
C THR A 184 17.65 -8.97 11.34
N LYS A 185 18.78 -8.40 10.93
CA LYS A 185 18.96 -6.94 10.81
C LYS A 185 18.11 -6.28 9.72
N GLY A 186 17.75 -6.98 8.64
CA GLY A 186 17.05 -6.36 7.51
C GLY A 186 16.21 -7.32 6.68
N LEU A 187 15.22 -6.75 5.99
CA LEU A 187 14.38 -7.39 4.99
C LEU A 187 14.51 -6.63 3.67
N PHE A 188 14.50 -7.35 2.57
CA PHE A 188 14.63 -6.77 1.23
C PHE A 188 13.49 -7.28 0.36
N TYR A 189 12.67 -6.35 -0.11
CA TYR A 189 11.51 -6.64 -0.94
C TYR A 189 11.82 -6.32 -2.40
N THR A 190 11.80 -7.35 -3.24
CA THR A 190 12.03 -7.30 -4.69
C THR A 190 10.85 -7.89 -5.43
N THR A 191 10.79 -7.74 -6.74
CA THR A 191 9.75 -8.35 -7.59
C THR A 191 9.75 -9.88 -7.54
N THR A 192 10.87 -10.50 -7.13
CA THR A 192 11.01 -11.96 -7.07
C THR A 192 10.56 -12.57 -5.73
N ASN A 193 10.51 -11.76 -4.66
CA ASN A 193 10.23 -12.26 -3.31
C ASN A 193 9.06 -11.55 -2.60
N SER A 194 8.43 -10.58 -3.25
CA SER A 194 7.33 -9.80 -2.71
C SER A 194 6.36 -9.36 -3.81
N PRO A 195 5.15 -8.89 -3.48
CA PRO A 195 4.18 -8.41 -4.47
C PRO A 195 4.47 -7.01 -5.03
N ILE A 196 5.65 -6.44 -4.82
CA ILE A 196 5.96 -5.15 -5.41
C ILE A 196 6.07 -5.26 -6.93
N PRO A 197 5.49 -4.33 -7.71
CA PRO A 197 5.43 -4.44 -9.18
C PRO A 197 6.73 -4.01 -9.87
N THR A 198 7.66 -3.37 -9.15
CA THR A 198 8.92 -2.84 -9.69
C THR A 198 9.98 -2.72 -8.61
N GLU A 199 11.23 -2.79 -9.03
CA GLU A 199 12.39 -2.52 -8.16
C GLU A 199 12.84 -1.04 -8.20
N ASN A 200 12.18 -0.21 -9.04
CA ASN A 200 12.43 1.21 -9.12
C ASN A 200 11.48 1.98 -8.19
N THR A 201 11.85 2.04 -6.91
CA THR A 201 11.14 2.80 -5.88
C THR A 201 11.82 4.15 -5.67
N TYR A 202 11.04 5.23 -5.53
CA TYR A 202 11.56 6.60 -5.62
C TYR A 202 11.42 7.39 -4.32
N THR A 203 10.26 7.34 -3.68
CA THR A 203 9.95 8.08 -2.45
C THR A 203 9.20 7.20 -1.47
N VAL A 204 9.26 7.52 -0.18
CA VAL A 204 8.53 6.80 0.86
C VAL A 204 8.00 7.77 1.90
N ALA A 205 6.74 7.59 2.29
CA ALA A 205 6.09 8.26 3.41
C ALA A 205 5.43 7.24 4.33
N VAL A 206 5.34 7.57 5.62
CA VAL A 206 4.69 6.72 6.63
C VAL A 206 3.56 7.50 7.27
N ASP A 207 2.37 6.91 7.29
CA ASP A 207 1.19 7.56 7.85
C ASP A 207 0.97 7.29 9.36
N SER A 208 -0.05 7.91 9.94
CA SER A 208 -0.36 7.76 11.37
C SER A 208 -0.83 6.36 11.76
N SER A 209 -1.24 5.53 10.80
CA SER A 209 -1.59 4.12 10.99
C SER A 209 -0.43 3.17 10.73
N ASN A 210 0.78 3.72 10.55
CA ASN A 210 2.00 2.99 10.23
C ASN A 210 1.98 2.29 8.86
N VAL A 211 1.12 2.77 7.94
CA VAL A 211 1.16 2.34 6.54
C VAL A 211 2.32 3.01 5.84
N LYS A 212 3.06 2.26 5.07
CA LYS A 212 4.13 2.75 4.20
C LYS A 212 3.57 2.97 2.81
N TRP A 213 3.75 4.19 2.32
CA TRP A 213 3.37 4.63 0.98
C TRP A 213 4.65 4.82 0.18
N ILE A 214 4.84 4.04 -0.86
CA ILE A 214 6.06 4.02 -1.65
C ILE A 214 5.72 4.43 -3.07
N GLY A 215 6.26 5.55 -3.52
CA GLY A 215 6.15 6.01 -4.89
C GLY A 215 7.13 5.31 -5.80
N THR A 216 6.71 5.00 -7.02
CA THR A 216 7.52 4.27 -8.00
C THR A 216 7.73 5.07 -9.28
N GLU A 217 8.70 4.65 -10.06
CA GLU A 217 8.97 5.18 -11.39
C GLU A 217 8.18 4.40 -12.45
N GLY A 218 6.84 4.59 -12.47
CA GLY A 218 5.99 4.05 -13.54
C GLY A 218 4.99 2.97 -13.15
N GLN A 219 4.92 2.56 -11.86
CA GLN A 219 3.94 1.58 -11.39
C GLN A 219 2.94 2.14 -10.35
N GLY A 220 2.96 3.47 -10.14
CA GLY A 220 2.10 4.12 -9.17
C GLY A 220 2.63 4.05 -7.74
N ILE A 221 1.74 3.87 -6.76
CA ILE A 221 2.04 3.86 -5.34
C ILE A 221 1.88 2.45 -4.79
N ILE A 222 2.90 1.94 -4.16
CA ILE A 222 2.82 0.72 -3.37
C ILE A 222 2.38 1.11 -1.96
N ARG A 223 1.31 0.50 -1.46
CA ARG A 223 0.84 0.60 -0.09
C ARG A 223 1.19 -0.67 0.69
N TYR A 224 1.83 -0.51 1.85
CA TYR A 224 2.18 -1.62 2.72
C TYR A 224 1.81 -1.31 4.17
N ASP A 225 0.88 -2.06 4.76
CA ASP A 225 0.41 -1.87 6.14
C ASP A 225 1.16 -2.72 7.18
N GLY A 226 2.22 -3.40 6.75
CA GLY A 226 2.99 -4.33 7.58
C GLY A 226 2.60 -5.79 7.39
N LYS A 227 1.48 -6.07 6.71
CA LYS A 227 0.96 -7.41 6.40
C LYS A 227 0.55 -7.56 4.94
N LYS A 228 -0.20 -6.59 4.42
CA LYS A 228 -0.76 -6.61 3.07
C LYS A 228 -0.12 -5.56 2.18
N TRP A 229 0.07 -5.95 0.94
CA TRP A 229 0.51 -5.09 -0.14
C TRP A 229 -0.66 -4.77 -1.07
N SER A 230 -0.72 -3.55 -1.54
CA SER A 230 -1.61 -3.15 -2.64
C SER A 230 -0.95 -2.08 -3.48
N VAL A 231 -1.39 -1.94 -4.72
CA VAL A 231 -0.87 -0.95 -5.67
C VAL A 231 -2.02 -0.04 -6.09
N LEU A 232 -1.77 1.27 -5.99
CA LEU A 232 -2.65 2.33 -6.48
C LEU A 232 -1.98 2.94 -7.73
N ASN A 233 -2.64 2.87 -8.87
CA ASN A 233 -2.13 3.36 -10.14
C ASN A 233 -3.26 3.97 -10.98
N LYS A 234 -2.95 4.49 -12.17
CA LYS A 234 -3.94 5.10 -13.08
C LYS A 234 -5.04 4.14 -13.56
N ASP A 235 -4.83 2.81 -13.44
CA ASP A 235 -5.80 1.83 -13.92
C ASP A 235 -6.88 1.53 -12.87
N ASN A 236 -6.60 1.83 -11.58
CA ASN A 236 -7.53 1.60 -10.46
C ASN A 236 -7.79 2.85 -9.61
N THR A 237 -7.24 4.00 -10.00
CA THR A 237 -7.46 5.30 -9.34
C THR A 237 -7.60 6.42 -10.38
N PRO A 238 -8.09 7.61 -10.03
CA PRO A 238 -8.15 8.75 -10.96
C PRO A 238 -6.80 9.45 -11.19
N MET A 239 -5.68 8.90 -10.73
CA MET A 239 -4.35 9.50 -10.95
C MET A 239 -4.03 9.63 -12.43
N SER A 240 -3.37 10.75 -12.80
CA SER A 240 -3.03 11.07 -14.20
C SER A 240 -1.75 10.37 -14.70
N SER A 241 -0.92 9.85 -13.78
CA SER A 241 0.34 9.15 -14.08
C SER A 241 0.67 8.09 -13.05
N ASN A 242 1.48 7.11 -13.45
CA ASN A 242 2.08 6.13 -12.56
C ASN A 242 3.49 6.53 -12.07
N ILE A 243 4.03 7.67 -12.52
CA ILE A 243 5.32 8.19 -12.09
C ILE A 243 5.10 9.11 -10.88
N VAL A 244 5.48 8.62 -9.71
CA VAL A 244 5.29 9.31 -8.43
C VAL A 244 6.59 9.96 -8.00
N LYS A 245 6.61 11.28 -7.89
CA LYS A 245 7.80 12.06 -7.58
C LYS A 245 7.87 12.48 -6.12
N SER A 246 6.74 12.74 -5.48
CA SER A 246 6.68 13.18 -4.09
C SER A 246 5.48 12.60 -3.37
N LEU A 247 5.67 12.16 -2.14
CA LEU A 247 4.63 11.72 -1.23
C LEU A 247 4.79 12.45 0.11
N PHE A 248 3.69 12.99 0.61
CA PHE A 248 3.67 13.67 1.89
C PHE A 248 2.40 13.34 2.66
N VAL A 249 2.54 12.91 3.92
CA VAL A 249 1.40 12.68 4.82
C VAL A 249 1.23 13.90 5.71
N ASP A 250 0.08 14.55 5.63
CA ASP A 250 -0.21 15.75 6.42
C ASP A 250 -0.63 15.43 7.87
N LYS A 251 -0.75 16.48 8.70
CA LYS A 251 -1.12 16.35 10.12
C LYS A 251 -2.50 15.72 10.36
N THR A 252 -3.37 15.70 9.35
CA THR A 252 -4.69 15.06 9.39
C THR A 252 -4.68 13.65 8.78
N ASN A 253 -3.49 13.10 8.55
CA ASN A 253 -3.27 11.75 8.00
C ASN A 253 -3.77 11.57 6.57
N ARG A 254 -3.77 12.62 5.76
CA ARG A 254 -4.09 12.55 4.33
C ARG A 254 -2.78 12.47 3.54
N LEU A 255 -2.81 11.69 2.47
CA LEU A 255 -1.65 11.51 1.59
C LEU A 255 -1.72 12.47 0.41
N TRP A 256 -0.76 13.39 0.33
CA TRP A 256 -0.53 14.24 -0.81
C TRP A 256 0.40 13.53 -1.79
N ILE A 257 0.04 13.54 -3.07
CA ILE A 257 0.67 12.76 -4.13
C ILE A 257 1.08 13.69 -5.24
N GLY A 258 2.38 13.91 -5.37
CA GLY A 258 2.97 14.67 -6.47
C GLY A 258 3.41 13.72 -7.59
N LEU A 259 2.86 13.94 -8.77
CA LEU A 259 3.15 13.19 -9.98
C LEU A 259 3.99 14.03 -10.96
N GLU A 260 4.50 13.40 -12.01
CA GLU A 260 5.14 14.14 -13.12
C GLU A 260 4.18 15.08 -13.86
N ASN A 261 2.87 14.87 -13.73
CA ASN A 261 1.84 15.60 -14.46
C ASN A 261 0.61 15.95 -13.62
N GLY A 262 0.75 16.11 -12.32
CA GLY A 262 -0.37 16.53 -11.48
C GLY A 262 -0.18 16.36 -9.99
N LEU A 263 -1.17 16.86 -9.24
CA LEU A 263 -1.24 16.82 -7.79
C LEU A 263 -2.57 16.21 -7.34
N PHE A 264 -2.48 15.22 -6.45
CA PHE A 264 -3.64 14.55 -5.87
C PHE A 264 -3.56 14.52 -4.36
N LEU A 265 -4.72 14.48 -3.71
CA LEU A 265 -4.88 14.24 -2.29
C LEU A 265 -5.71 12.98 -2.10
N TYR A 266 -5.20 12.02 -1.35
CA TYR A 266 -5.94 10.82 -0.93
C TYR A 266 -6.27 10.92 0.56
N ASN A 267 -7.55 10.87 0.93
CA ASN A 267 -8.01 11.03 2.31
C ASN A 267 -8.26 9.69 3.05
N GLY A 268 -7.84 8.57 2.45
CA GLY A 268 -8.09 7.22 2.96
C GLY A 268 -9.21 6.48 2.22
N THR A 269 -10.11 7.20 1.54
CA THR A 269 -11.25 6.64 0.79
C THR A 269 -11.37 7.20 -0.63
N THR A 270 -11.17 8.49 -0.81
CA THR A 270 -11.35 9.18 -2.09
C THR A 270 -10.10 9.94 -2.50
N PHE A 271 -9.95 10.13 -3.82
CA PHE A 271 -8.93 10.99 -4.40
C PHE A 271 -9.54 12.33 -4.79
N ILE A 272 -8.87 13.41 -4.44
CA ILE A 272 -9.19 14.77 -4.87
C ILE A 272 -8.08 15.22 -5.83
N ASN A 273 -8.46 15.67 -7.02
CA ASN A 273 -7.55 16.15 -8.04
C ASN A 273 -7.32 17.66 -7.91
N TYR A 274 -6.11 18.08 -7.64
CA TYR A 274 -5.67 19.47 -7.55
C TYR A 274 -4.73 19.90 -8.70
N SER A 275 -4.64 19.10 -9.77
CA SER A 275 -3.70 19.37 -10.87
C SER A 275 -3.93 20.70 -11.57
N SER A 276 -5.20 21.14 -11.68
CA SER A 276 -5.55 22.45 -12.27
C SER A 276 -5.10 23.65 -11.45
N GLN A 277 -5.00 23.48 -10.12
CA GLN A 277 -4.61 24.55 -9.19
C GLN A 277 -3.10 24.80 -9.19
N VAL A 278 -2.31 23.80 -9.52
CA VAL A 278 -0.85 23.92 -9.50
C VAL A 278 -0.24 24.24 -10.86
N ASN A 279 -1.04 24.29 -11.92
CA ASN A 279 -0.63 24.66 -13.27
C ASN A 279 0.77 24.14 -13.68
N SER A 280 1.16 22.99 -13.13
CA SER A 280 2.47 22.38 -13.33
C SER A 280 2.33 20.91 -13.68
N LYS A 281 3.25 20.44 -14.48
CA LYS A 281 3.33 19.04 -14.89
C LYS A 281 4.29 18.21 -14.05
N TYR A 282 5.03 18.82 -13.12
CA TYR A 282 6.08 18.10 -12.41
C TYR A 282 6.16 18.58 -10.95
N ILE A 283 5.58 17.79 -10.02
CA ILE A 283 5.56 18.08 -8.60
C ILE A 283 6.75 17.40 -7.93
N THR A 284 7.69 18.19 -7.47
CA THR A 284 8.97 17.70 -6.93
C THR A 284 8.98 17.51 -5.43
N SER A 285 8.29 18.39 -4.70
CA SER A 285 8.31 18.39 -3.24
C SER A 285 7.01 18.88 -2.66
N ILE A 286 6.56 18.28 -1.57
CA ILE A 286 5.36 18.67 -0.83
C ILE A 286 5.71 18.67 0.64
N THR A 287 5.33 19.73 1.37
CA THR A 287 5.52 19.85 2.81
C THR A 287 4.37 20.63 3.45
N SER A 288 4.31 20.67 4.78
CA SER A 288 3.40 21.57 5.50
C SER A 288 4.16 22.43 6.47
N ASP A 289 3.68 23.67 6.64
CA ASP A 289 4.17 24.55 7.67
C ASP A 289 3.59 24.20 9.05
N ASN A 290 4.01 24.95 10.09
CA ASN A 290 3.57 24.71 11.45
C ASN A 290 2.07 24.96 11.66
N ASN A 291 1.45 25.77 10.81
CA ASN A 291 0.02 26.09 10.81
C ASN A 291 -0.82 25.05 10.05
N GLY A 292 -0.17 24.09 9.36
CA GLY A 292 -0.84 23.07 8.54
C GLY A 292 -1.12 23.50 7.11
N THR A 293 -0.61 24.67 6.69
CA THR A 293 -0.64 25.12 5.30
C THR A 293 0.24 24.19 4.46
N ILE A 294 -0.26 23.73 3.32
CA ILE A 294 0.48 22.86 2.40
C ILE A 294 1.25 23.73 1.41
N TRP A 295 2.52 23.41 1.26
CA TRP A 295 3.43 24.03 0.30
C TRP A 295 3.89 23.01 -0.72
N ILE A 296 3.77 23.35 -2.00
CA ILE A 296 4.05 22.47 -3.12
C ILE A 296 5.09 23.13 -4.02
N GLY A 297 6.23 22.49 -4.16
CA GLY A 297 7.26 22.86 -5.12
C GLY A 297 7.10 22.12 -6.44
N ALA A 298 7.19 22.83 -7.53
CA ALA A 298 7.00 22.25 -8.86
C ALA A 298 7.90 22.94 -9.91
N PHE A 299 7.97 22.36 -11.09
CA PHE A 299 8.52 23.04 -12.25
C PHE A 299 7.48 24.03 -12.80
N GLY A 300 7.47 25.23 -12.26
CA GLY A 300 6.51 26.29 -12.55
C GLY A 300 6.19 27.18 -11.37
N GLY A 301 6.89 26.99 -10.24
CA GLY A 301 6.78 27.84 -9.07
C GLY A 301 6.45 27.13 -7.77
N LEU A 302 6.20 27.93 -6.75
CA LEU A 302 5.79 27.51 -5.42
C LEU A 302 4.30 27.79 -5.23
N PHE A 303 3.58 26.77 -4.77
CA PHE A 303 2.15 26.87 -4.50
C PHE A 303 1.88 26.68 -3.01
N LYS A 304 0.94 27.46 -2.50
CA LYS A 304 0.47 27.45 -1.12
C LYS A 304 -1.00 27.13 -1.07
N TYR A 305 -1.41 26.23 -0.19
CA TYR A 305 -2.80 25.88 0.08
C TYR A 305 -3.09 25.91 1.57
N ASP A 306 -3.95 26.82 2.02
CA ASP A 306 -4.32 27.01 3.42
C ASP A 306 -5.53 26.16 3.87
N GLY A 307 -6.00 25.25 3.02
CA GLY A 307 -7.20 24.45 3.23
C GLY A 307 -8.45 25.02 2.54
N LYS A 308 -8.39 26.27 2.01
CA LYS A 308 -9.50 26.96 1.33
C LYS A 308 -9.03 27.62 0.05
N THR A 309 -7.95 28.37 0.09
CA THR A 309 -7.45 29.18 -1.02
C THR A 309 -6.08 28.73 -1.49
N TRP A 310 -5.84 28.95 -2.78
CA TRP A 310 -4.56 28.69 -3.42
C TRP A 310 -3.84 30.01 -3.70
N GLN A 311 -2.56 30.04 -3.47
CA GLN A 311 -1.66 31.14 -3.83
C GLN A 311 -0.46 30.60 -4.58
N THR A 312 -0.06 31.29 -5.65
CA THR A 312 1.11 30.92 -6.47
C THR A 312 2.17 31.98 -6.37
N TYR A 313 3.40 31.53 -6.13
CA TYR A 313 4.60 32.35 -6.12
C TYR A 313 5.50 31.92 -7.28
N THR A 314 5.88 32.86 -8.11
CA THR A 314 6.81 32.71 -9.21
C THR A 314 7.85 33.80 -9.18
N LYS A 315 8.92 33.63 -9.94
CA LYS A 315 9.93 34.68 -10.15
C LYS A 315 9.32 35.98 -10.69
N ALA A 316 8.24 35.89 -11.46
CA ALA A 316 7.59 37.03 -12.07
C ALA A 316 6.69 37.82 -11.10
N ASN A 317 6.11 37.15 -10.09
CA ASN A 317 5.10 37.79 -9.21
C ASN A 317 5.50 37.86 -7.72
N SER A 318 6.70 37.38 -7.39
CA SER A 318 7.17 37.34 -6.00
C SER A 318 8.70 37.53 -5.94
N GLY A 319 9.28 37.42 -4.76
CA GLY A 319 10.75 37.38 -4.58
C GLY A 319 11.36 35.99 -4.71
N LEU A 320 10.64 35.02 -5.26
CA LEU A 320 11.18 33.71 -5.61
C LEU A 320 12.24 33.86 -6.71
N HIS A 321 13.39 33.19 -6.57
CA HIS A 321 14.54 33.43 -7.47
C HIS A 321 14.55 32.50 -8.69
N ASP A 322 13.79 31.39 -8.63
CA ASP A 322 13.67 30.43 -9.72
C ASP A 322 12.33 29.69 -9.66
N ASP A 323 11.70 29.44 -10.79
CA ASP A 323 10.44 28.71 -10.91
C ASP A 323 10.62 27.19 -10.96
N LEU A 324 11.86 26.71 -11.15
CA LEU A 324 12.20 25.30 -11.13
C LEU A 324 12.58 24.88 -9.71
N ILE A 325 11.60 24.43 -8.94
CA ILE A 325 11.79 24.03 -7.55
C ILE A 325 12.08 22.54 -7.48
N TYR A 326 13.10 22.15 -6.70
CA TYR A 326 13.43 20.75 -6.43
C TYR A 326 12.99 20.30 -5.05
N SER A 327 13.12 21.16 -4.04
CA SER A 327 12.90 20.74 -2.65
C SER A 327 12.38 21.86 -1.76
N LEU A 328 11.67 21.46 -0.71
CA LEU A 328 11.09 22.35 0.29
C LEU A 328 11.44 21.87 1.69
N ALA A 329 11.70 22.83 2.60
CA ALA A 329 11.74 22.59 4.03
C ALA A 329 11.08 23.75 4.78
N VAL A 330 10.65 23.47 6.02
CA VAL A 330 10.11 24.46 6.93
C VAL A 330 10.98 24.47 8.17
N ASP A 331 11.45 25.66 8.58
CA ASP A 331 12.25 25.80 9.79
C ASP A 331 11.39 26.02 11.04
N LYS A 332 12.04 26.11 12.19
CA LYS A 332 11.36 26.32 13.49
C LYS A 332 10.65 27.67 13.60
N GLN A 333 11.09 28.67 12.84
CA GLN A 333 10.50 30.00 12.76
C GLN A 333 9.36 30.06 11.74
N ASN A 334 9.03 28.91 11.12
CA ASN A 334 8.02 28.79 10.08
C ASN A 334 8.42 29.45 8.74
N ASN A 335 9.71 29.69 8.51
CA ASN A 335 10.19 30.12 7.20
C ASN A 335 10.16 28.93 6.23
N ILE A 336 9.81 29.23 4.98
CA ILE A 336 9.78 28.26 3.89
C ILE A 336 11.10 28.36 3.12
N TRP A 337 11.87 27.29 3.18
CA TRP A 337 13.13 27.12 2.48
C TRP A 337 12.90 26.39 1.16
N VAL A 338 13.29 27.00 0.06
CA VAL A 338 13.00 26.55 -1.30
C VAL A 338 14.30 26.31 -2.04
N GLY A 339 14.63 25.05 -2.28
CA GLY A 339 15.78 24.65 -3.10
C GLY A 339 15.43 24.67 -4.58
N THR A 340 16.26 25.35 -5.38
CA THR A 340 15.98 25.61 -6.80
C THR A 340 16.98 24.94 -7.74
N ASN A 341 16.65 24.95 -9.04
CA ASN A 341 17.49 24.42 -10.11
C ASN A 341 18.47 25.47 -10.66
N GLY A 342 19.46 25.85 -9.86
CA GLY A 342 20.56 26.71 -10.30
C GLY A 342 20.53 28.15 -9.81
N SER A 343 19.54 28.54 -9.00
CA SER A 343 19.51 29.87 -8.34
C SER A 343 19.73 29.79 -6.82
N GLY A 344 20.23 28.65 -6.31
CA GLY A 344 20.48 28.44 -4.90
C GLY A 344 19.19 28.21 -4.11
N ILE A 345 19.10 28.85 -2.94
CA ILE A 345 17.99 28.69 -1.99
C ILE A 345 17.25 30.03 -1.86
N SER A 346 15.94 30.01 -2.04
CA SER A 346 15.04 31.10 -1.67
C SER A 346 14.42 30.82 -0.30
N VAL A 347 14.31 31.83 0.55
CA VAL A 347 13.70 31.70 1.88
C VAL A 347 12.60 32.72 2.03
N PHE A 348 11.39 32.27 2.36
CA PHE A 348 10.22 33.10 2.60
C PHE A 348 9.83 33.09 4.08
N ASP A 349 9.82 34.24 4.75
CA ASP A 349 9.46 34.35 6.16
C ASP A 349 7.98 34.69 6.40
N GLY A 350 7.18 34.65 5.34
CA GLY A 350 5.76 35.03 5.36
C GLY A 350 5.53 36.43 4.79
N VAL A 351 6.54 37.27 4.71
CA VAL A 351 6.48 38.67 4.22
C VAL A 351 7.58 38.93 3.18
N LEU A 352 8.82 38.60 3.51
CA LEU A 352 10.01 38.92 2.72
C LEU A 352 10.67 37.66 2.18
N TRP A 353 11.31 37.81 1.02
CA TRP A 353 12.16 36.79 0.40
C TRP A 353 13.63 37.10 0.64
N ARG A 354 14.43 36.08 0.90
CA ARG A 354 15.90 36.14 1.00
C ARG A 354 16.51 35.08 0.09
N LYS A 355 17.70 35.33 -0.40
CA LYS A 355 18.46 34.41 -1.27
C LYS A 355 19.76 33.95 -0.67
N TRP A 356 20.05 32.67 -0.85
CA TRP A 356 21.37 32.08 -0.57
C TRP A 356 21.87 31.36 -1.82
N ASP A 357 23.05 31.75 -2.32
CA ASP A 357 23.74 31.12 -3.44
C ASP A 357 25.26 31.10 -3.20
N MET A 358 26.01 30.55 -4.17
CA MET A 358 27.48 30.44 -4.07
C MET A 358 28.17 31.80 -3.76
N THR A 359 27.58 32.91 -4.15
CA THR A 359 28.21 34.24 -4.01
C THR A 359 28.09 34.77 -2.62
N ASN A 360 27.07 34.39 -1.82
CA ASN A 360 26.79 34.93 -0.51
C ASN A 360 26.80 33.91 0.65
N MET A 361 26.87 32.60 0.34
CA MET A 361 26.99 31.58 1.40
C MET A 361 28.35 31.56 2.09
N GLY A 362 29.39 32.16 1.52
CA GLY A 362 30.74 32.20 2.08
C GLY A 362 31.46 30.86 2.19
N ILE A 363 31.01 29.85 1.41
CA ILE A 363 31.55 28.48 1.41
C ILE A 363 32.38 28.16 0.14
N GLY A 364 32.62 29.16 -0.70
CA GLY A 364 33.37 29.04 -1.95
C GLY A 364 32.59 28.35 -3.04
N ASN A 365 33.17 28.26 -4.25
CA ASN A 365 32.53 27.77 -5.44
C ASN A 365 32.61 26.23 -5.58
N LYS A 366 32.86 25.48 -4.50
CA LYS A 366 33.03 24.02 -4.56
C LYS A 366 31.73 23.27 -4.72
N ILE A 367 30.64 23.81 -4.17
CA ILE A 367 29.31 23.23 -4.24
C ILE A 367 28.36 24.16 -4.99
N GLY A 368 27.54 23.62 -5.90
CA GLY A 368 26.73 24.40 -6.85
C GLY A 368 25.42 24.95 -6.29
N ASP A 369 24.72 25.70 -7.14
CA ASP A 369 23.44 26.35 -6.84
C ASP A 369 22.21 25.49 -7.18
N ILE A 370 22.40 24.25 -7.65
CA ILE A 370 21.31 23.28 -7.80
C ILE A 370 21.08 22.59 -6.47
N ILE A 371 19.97 22.91 -5.81
CA ILE A 371 19.64 22.37 -4.48
C ILE A 371 18.61 21.25 -4.61
N HIS A 372 19.11 20.03 -4.64
CA HIS A 372 18.29 18.86 -4.89
C HIS A 372 17.42 18.44 -3.69
N SER A 373 17.93 18.65 -2.46
CA SER A 373 17.18 18.37 -1.25
C SER A 373 17.57 19.33 -0.13
N ILE A 374 16.58 19.72 0.67
CA ILE A 374 16.77 20.61 1.83
C ILE A 374 15.91 20.10 2.99
N VAL A 375 16.47 20.14 4.21
CA VAL A 375 15.74 19.76 5.43
C VAL A 375 16.15 20.65 6.59
N CYS A 376 15.23 20.83 7.54
CA CYS A 376 15.52 21.45 8.85
C CYS A 376 15.64 20.33 9.88
N ASP A 377 16.72 20.31 10.66
CA ASP A 377 16.88 19.35 11.73
C ASP A 377 16.23 19.84 13.04
N GLN A 378 16.21 18.95 14.06
CA GLN A 378 15.55 19.25 15.31
C GLN A 378 16.27 20.32 16.15
N ASP A 379 17.51 20.65 15.81
CA ASP A 379 18.27 21.77 16.42
C ASP A 379 18.01 23.10 15.71
N GLY A 380 17.29 23.06 14.58
CA GLY A 380 16.99 24.23 13.74
C GLY A 380 18.04 24.51 12.69
N MET A 381 19.01 23.60 12.50
CA MET A 381 19.97 23.72 11.41
C MET A 381 19.32 23.32 10.07
N ILE A 382 19.62 24.07 9.04
CA ILE A 382 19.23 23.75 7.68
C ILE A 382 20.35 22.96 7.02
N TRP A 383 20.01 21.85 6.42
CA TRP A 383 20.91 21.00 5.66
C TRP A 383 20.49 21.04 4.19
N ALA A 384 21.44 21.33 3.30
CA ALA A 384 21.18 21.41 1.86
C ALA A 384 22.11 20.50 1.08
N ALA A 385 21.53 19.70 0.20
CA ALA A 385 22.22 18.84 -0.75
C ALA A 385 22.35 19.57 -2.07
N HIS A 386 23.58 19.78 -2.49
CA HIS A 386 23.93 20.42 -3.75
C HIS A 386 24.26 19.35 -4.81
N MET A 387 23.68 19.50 -5.98
CA MET A 387 23.93 18.58 -7.10
C MET A 387 25.25 18.92 -7.78
N ARG A 388 25.98 17.89 -8.22
CA ARG A 388 27.12 18.08 -9.08
C ARG A 388 26.69 18.63 -10.45
N GLU A 389 27.35 19.66 -10.91
CA GLU A 389 27.13 20.27 -12.21
C GLU A 389 28.31 19.99 -13.13
N GLU A 390 28.00 19.38 -14.28
CA GLU A 390 28.97 19.15 -15.35
C GLU A 390 28.64 20.05 -16.54
N LEU A 391 29.66 20.74 -17.08
CA LEU A 391 29.55 21.51 -18.30
C LEU A 391 29.71 20.59 -19.53
N GLN A 392 29.38 21.10 -20.70
CA GLN A 392 29.65 20.38 -21.94
C GLN A 392 31.14 19.98 -22.04
N MET A 393 31.40 18.79 -22.58
CA MET A 393 32.72 18.15 -22.66
C MET A 393 33.33 17.67 -21.33
N GLY A 394 32.48 17.48 -20.30
CA GLY A 394 32.90 16.85 -19.04
C GLY A 394 33.63 17.75 -18.03
N ALA A 395 33.73 19.06 -18.32
CA ALA A 395 34.26 20.01 -17.34
C ALA A 395 33.29 20.14 -16.15
N ILE A 396 33.83 20.11 -14.93
CA ILE A 396 33.07 20.23 -13.72
C ILE A 396 32.86 21.67 -13.35
N LYS A 397 31.62 22.14 -13.29
CA LYS A 397 31.26 23.48 -12.81
C LYS A 397 31.24 23.50 -11.26
N SER A 398 30.67 22.47 -10.67
CA SER A 398 30.63 22.28 -9.22
C SER A 398 30.66 20.81 -8.86
N GLU A 399 31.33 20.45 -7.77
CA GLU A 399 31.48 19.05 -7.31
C GLU A 399 30.21 18.48 -6.69
N GLY A 400 29.24 19.34 -6.38
CA GLY A 400 28.14 18.97 -5.52
C GLY A 400 28.57 18.80 -4.06
N GLY A 401 27.66 18.47 -3.17
CA GLY A 401 28.03 18.29 -1.77
C GLY A 401 26.91 18.51 -0.78
N LEU A 402 27.29 18.54 0.48
CA LEU A 402 26.38 18.79 1.59
C LEU A 402 26.83 20.07 2.33
N SER A 403 25.91 20.99 2.56
CA SER A 403 26.13 22.17 3.38
C SER A 403 25.12 22.24 4.52
N ARG A 404 25.47 23.00 5.56
CA ARG A 404 24.56 23.29 6.68
C ARG A 404 24.62 24.76 7.07
N PHE A 405 23.47 25.30 7.48
CA PHE A 405 23.30 26.63 8.01
C PHE A 405 22.90 26.60 9.49
N ASN A 406 23.62 27.32 10.36
CA ASN A 406 23.37 27.30 11.80
C ASN A 406 22.57 28.52 12.30
N GLY A 407 21.89 29.24 11.40
CA GLY A 407 21.17 30.48 11.70
C GLY A 407 22.01 31.75 11.42
N THR A 408 23.35 31.64 11.34
CA THR A 408 24.26 32.78 11.09
C THR A 408 25.17 32.57 9.88
N LYS A 409 25.70 31.37 9.70
CA LYS A 409 26.65 31.07 8.62
C LYS A 409 26.42 29.67 8.02
N TRP A 410 26.76 29.53 6.75
CA TRP A 410 26.88 28.27 6.08
C TRP A 410 28.23 27.60 6.32
N SER A 411 28.28 26.31 6.26
CA SER A 411 29.51 25.51 6.30
C SER A 411 29.35 24.25 5.44
N ILE A 412 30.41 23.82 4.75
CA ILE A 412 30.46 22.56 4.03
C ILE A 412 30.54 21.41 5.05
N VAL A 413 29.79 20.35 4.80
CA VAL A 413 29.86 19.11 5.58
C VAL A 413 30.61 18.08 4.77
N SER A 414 31.82 17.73 5.22
CA SER A 414 32.60 16.66 4.61
C SER A 414 32.43 15.35 5.37
N VAL A 415 32.15 14.28 4.65
CA VAL A 415 31.99 12.95 5.22
C VAL A 415 32.80 11.97 4.39
N PRO A 416 34.00 11.61 4.83
CA PRO A 416 34.90 10.77 4.05
C PRO A 416 34.27 9.44 3.58
N GLN A 417 33.34 8.89 4.39
CA GLN A 417 32.68 7.62 4.10
C GLN A 417 31.47 7.73 3.18
N ILE A 418 30.92 8.96 2.99
CA ILE A 418 29.68 9.19 2.21
C ILE A 418 30.03 10.02 0.99
N SER A 419 29.81 9.47 -0.22
CA SER A 419 29.93 10.27 -1.42
C SER A 419 28.82 11.32 -1.47
N THR A 420 29.17 12.59 -1.23
CA THR A 420 28.20 13.68 -1.23
C THR A 420 27.97 14.30 -2.61
N GLN A 421 28.59 13.77 -3.66
CA GLN A 421 28.47 14.31 -5.02
C GLN A 421 27.13 14.03 -5.70
N TYR A 422 26.44 12.95 -5.29
CA TYR A 422 25.20 12.50 -5.91
C TYR A 422 24.13 12.20 -4.86
N ILE A 423 23.80 13.21 -4.05
CA ILE A 423 22.74 13.11 -3.03
C ILE A 423 21.36 13.17 -3.72
N GLN A 424 20.52 12.18 -3.46
CA GLN A 424 19.17 12.09 -4.01
C GLN A 424 18.13 12.72 -3.05
N SER A 425 18.27 12.51 -1.76
CA SER A 425 17.38 13.11 -0.76
C SER A 425 18.04 13.19 0.61
N LEU A 426 17.53 14.10 1.42
CA LEU A 426 17.82 14.25 2.83
C LEU A 426 16.55 13.96 3.64
N HIS A 427 16.69 13.33 4.79
CA HIS A 427 15.62 13.09 5.73
C HIS A 427 16.16 13.22 7.16
N VAL A 428 15.40 13.88 8.04
CA VAL A 428 15.72 13.98 9.47
C VAL A 428 14.72 13.12 10.23
N ASP A 429 15.23 12.18 11.00
CA ASP A 429 14.39 11.29 11.79
C ASP A 429 14.04 11.88 13.17
N ARG A 430 13.14 11.23 13.90
CA ARG A 430 12.70 11.63 15.25
C ARG A 430 13.81 11.60 16.32
N ASN A 431 14.95 10.99 16.02
CA ASN A 431 16.12 10.97 16.89
C ASN A 431 17.16 12.01 16.47
N ASN A 432 16.78 12.94 15.58
CA ASN A 432 17.64 13.93 14.96
C ASN A 432 18.81 13.35 14.16
N SER A 433 18.71 12.08 13.70
CA SER A 433 19.67 11.57 12.72
C SER A 433 19.34 12.09 11.33
N LYS A 434 20.37 12.49 10.60
CA LYS A 434 20.28 12.95 9.21
C LYS A 434 20.61 11.79 8.30
N TRP A 435 19.65 11.41 7.46
CA TRP A 435 19.76 10.34 6.47
C TRP A 435 20.00 10.95 5.10
N ILE A 436 20.99 10.41 4.39
CA ILE A 436 21.47 10.97 3.13
C ILE A 436 21.43 9.86 2.09
N ALA A 437 20.38 9.85 1.29
CA ALA A 437 20.26 8.92 0.17
C ALA A 437 21.18 9.36 -0.98
N THR A 438 22.03 8.43 -1.46
CA THR A 438 22.98 8.71 -2.53
C THR A 438 22.99 7.62 -3.59
N LYS A 439 23.63 7.89 -4.73
CA LYS A 439 23.88 6.87 -5.76
C LYS A 439 24.76 5.70 -5.26
N TYR A 440 25.47 5.86 -4.16
CA TYR A 440 26.47 4.90 -3.67
C TYR A 440 26.12 4.26 -2.33
N GLY A 441 24.91 4.50 -1.82
CA GLY A 441 24.39 3.96 -0.57
C GLY A 441 23.65 5.01 0.24
N LEU A 442 23.20 4.60 1.43
CA LEU A 442 22.54 5.48 2.40
C LEU A 442 23.53 5.89 3.47
N GLY A 443 23.80 7.18 3.55
CA GLY A 443 24.56 7.79 4.64
C GLY A 443 23.68 8.12 5.84
N ARG A 444 24.25 8.13 7.05
CA ARG A 444 23.63 8.59 8.28
C ARG A 444 24.62 9.44 9.08
N PHE A 445 24.15 10.58 9.56
CA PHE A 445 24.73 11.30 10.70
C PHE A 445 23.80 11.12 11.88
N ASP A 446 24.29 10.58 12.95
CA ASP A 446 23.52 10.55 14.20
C ASP A 446 23.49 11.92 14.89
N LYS A 447 22.83 11.99 16.03
CA LYS A 447 22.75 13.23 16.85
C LYS A 447 24.11 13.74 17.33
N THR A 448 25.14 12.88 17.38
CA THR A 448 26.51 13.24 17.77
C THR A 448 27.38 13.61 16.56
N ASN A 449 26.79 13.58 15.35
CA ASN A 449 27.47 13.72 14.07
C ASN A 449 28.46 12.60 13.75
N ALA A 450 28.33 11.44 14.40
CA ALA A 450 29.02 10.23 13.96
C ALA A 450 28.41 9.73 12.64
N ALA A 451 29.29 9.48 11.67
CA ALA A 451 28.89 9.09 10.32
C ALA A 451 28.93 7.57 10.15
N SER A 452 27.93 7.03 9.45
CA SER A 452 27.88 5.66 8.99
C SER A 452 27.33 5.58 7.57
N ILE A 453 27.67 4.52 6.85
CA ILE A 453 27.15 4.27 5.50
C ILE A 453 26.63 2.84 5.37
N PHE A 454 25.51 2.69 4.67
CA PHE A 454 24.85 1.43 4.36
C PHE A 454 24.94 1.19 2.85
N THR A 455 25.56 0.10 2.44
CA THR A 455 25.84 -0.24 1.05
C THR A 455 25.43 -1.69 0.75
N LYS A 456 25.58 -2.11 -0.50
CA LYS A 456 25.42 -3.51 -0.89
C LYS A 456 26.36 -4.45 -0.11
N VAL A 457 27.54 -3.97 0.26
CA VAL A 457 28.58 -4.80 0.91
C VAL A 457 28.29 -4.98 2.39
N ASN A 458 28.12 -3.89 3.13
CA ASN A 458 28.01 -3.94 4.60
C ASN A 458 26.60 -4.09 5.14
N ALA A 459 25.59 -3.68 4.37
CA ALA A 459 24.17 -3.73 4.75
C ALA A 459 23.34 -4.61 3.83
N LYS A 460 23.94 -5.27 2.85
CA LYS A 460 23.26 -6.15 1.87
C LYS A 460 22.13 -5.47 1.10
N LEU A 461 22.18 -4.15 0.90
CA LEU A 461 21.24 -3.47 0.04
C LEU A 461 21.22 -4.11 -1.35
N GLN A 462 20.05 -4.29 -1.94
CA GLN A 462 19.94 -4.89 -3.27
C GLN A 462 20.44 -3.94 -4.37
N SER A 463 20.37 -2.63 -4.13
CA SER A 463 20.98 -1.59 -4.96
C SER A 463 21.73 -0.58 -4.08
N SER A 464 22.84 -0.05 -4.57
CA SER A 464 23.52 1.09 -3.94
C SER A 464 22.84 2.42 -4.25
N PHE A 465 22.02 2.50 -5.30
CA PHE A 465 21.35 3.73 -5.68
C PHE A 465 20.11 3.92 -4.78
N THR A 466 20.30 4.51 -3.61
CA THR A 466 19.22 4.87 -2.68
C THR A 466 18.57 6.18 -3.08
N THR A 467 17.25 6.27 -2.98
CA THR A 467 16.47 7.43 -3.45
C THR A 467 15.83 8.20 -2.29
N ALA A 468 15.27 7.49 -1.32
CA ALA A 468 14.70 8.10 -0.12
C ALA A 468 14.75 7.13 1.08
N SER A 469 14.45 7.66 2.27
CA SER A 469 14.30 6.84 3.48
C SER A 469 13.25 7.43 4.41
N ALA A 470 12.62 6.55 5.21
CA ALA A 470 11.71 6.97 6.27
C ALA A 470 11.77 5.98 7.44
N LEU A 471 11.61 6.48 8.66
CA LEU A 471 11.37 5.65 9.84
C LEU A 471 9.87 5.43 10.02
N ASP A 472 9.50 4.19 10.26
CA ASP A 472 8.15 3.89 10.69
C ASP A 472 7.94 4.13 12.20
N LYS A 473 6.71 3.96 12.70
CA LYS A 473 6.37 4.22 14.11
C LYS A 473 7.08 3.29 15.09
N THR A 474 7.45 2.09 14.66
CA THR A 474 8.21 1.14 15.48
C THR A 474 9.70 1.48 15.54
N GLY A 475 10.16 2.32 14.62
CA GLY A 475 11.55 2.75 14.45
C GLY A 475 12.29 1.90 13.43
N ASP A 476 11.59 1.10 12.65
CA ASP A 476 12.18 0.40 11.51
C ASP A 476 12.42 1.39 10.37
N LEU A 477 13.57 1.29 9.74
CA LEU A 477 13.99 2.15 8.63
C LEU A 477 13.61 1.50 7.30
N TYR A 478 12.87 2.24 6.49
CA TYR A 478 12.56 1.87 5.11
C TYR A 478 13.40 2.72 4.16
N ILE A 479 13.99 2.06 3.15
CA ILE A 479 14.87 2.68 2.16
C ILE A 479 14.37 2.29 0.77
N THR A 480 14.10 3.28 -0.05
CA THR A 480 13.77 3.12 -1.46
C THR A 480 15.03 3.14 -2.32
N THR A 481 15.02 2.37 -3.42
CA THR A 481 16.19 2.25 -4.30
C THR A 481 15.78 2.18 -5.77
N LEU A 482 16.69 2.55 -6.66
CA LEU A 482 16.57 2.23 -8.08
C LEU A 482 17.25 0.87 -8.34
N GLY A 483 16.50 -0.07 -8.89
CA GLY A 483 16.96 -1.42 -9.25
C GLY A 483 17.19 -2.37 -8.08
N GLY A 484 16.61 -2.09 -6.90
CA GLY A 484 16.76 -2.98 -5.73
C GLY A 484 15.51 -3.02 -4.85
N GLY A 485 14.41 -2.42 -5.29
CA GLY A 485 13.14 -2.43 -4.59
C GLY A 485 13.15 -1.66 -3.27
N LEU A 486 12.55 -2.24 -2.23
CA LEU A 486 12.41 -1.64 -0.91
C LEU A 486 13.21 -2.43 0.12
N SER A 487 14.05 -1.74 0.89
CA SER A 487 14.79 -2.33 2.02
C SER A 487 14.17 -1.88 3.34
N LYS A 488 14.08 -2.80 4.31
CA LYS A 488 13.61 -2.53 5.66
C LYS A 488 14.71 -2.97 6.65
N PHE A 489 15.16 -2.08 7.50
CA PHE A 489 16.07 -2.38 8.61
C PHE A 489 15.34 -2.23 9.94
N ARG A 490 15.55 -3.17 10.85
CA ARG A 490 14.92 -3.13 12.17
C ARG A 490 15.58 -2.06 13.05
N LYS A 491 14.78 -1.46 13.92
CA LYS A 491 15.27 -0.58 14.97
C LYS A 491 16.41 -1.25 15.74
N GLY A 492 17.54 -0.54 15.89
CA GLY A 492 18.73 -1.03 16.58
C GLY A 492 19.67 -1.89 15.73
N SER A 493 19.36 -2.12 14.46
CA SER A 493 20.25 -2.81 13.51
C SER A 493 21.12 -1.84 12.68
N PHE A 494 21.00 -0.52 12.93
CA PHE A 494 21.68 0.57 12.22
C PHE A 494 22.11 1.69 13.16
#